data_c98f431a54f1949f0a9c8b9ff3c3d1fd
#
_entry.id   c98f431a54f1949f0a9c8b9ff3c3d1fd
#
_cell.length_a   1.000
_cell.length_b   1.000
_cell.length_c   1.000
_cell.angle_alpha   90.00
_cell.angle_beta   90.00
_cell.angle_gamma   90.00
#
_symmetry.space_group_name_H-M   'P 1'
#
loop_
_entity.id
_entity.type
_entity.pdbx_description
1 polymer ?
#
loop_
_entity_poly.entity_id
_entity_poly.type
_entity_poly.pdbx_seq_one_letter_code
_entity_poly.pdbx_strand_id
1 'polypeptide(L)'
;MSNLNFNKAIISGRLTDDVQLKKTTAGTSVCNFTIAVNRKTKGEEQKTDFINCVAWRLSAEFISKWFQKGYAIMVVGSIQTRSWADNNGNKRYATEVVVDEVHFVDSKSDGEKGGSAYIPQFDDSQFEEMSGDDVLPF
;
A
#
# COMPACT_ATOMS: atom_id res chain seq x y z
N MET A 1 -7.32 0.83 -32.61
CA MET A 1 -6.30 0.77 -31.95
C MET A 1 -6.33 -0.15 -30.87
N SER A 2 -5.43 -0.90 -30.66
CA SER A 2 -5.54 -1.84 -29.62
C SER A 2 -5.19 -1.23 -28.35
N ASN A 3 -5.71 -1.78 -27.29
CA ASN A 3 -5.44 -1.28 -26.02
C ASN A 3 -4.52 -2.22 -25.36
N LEU A 4 -3.26 -2.04 -25.50
CA LEU A 4 -2.33 -2.91 -24.88
C LEU A 4 -1.83 -2.34 -23.60
N ASN A 5 -2.68 -1.77 -22.82
CA ASN A 5 -2.27 -1.13 -21.58
C ASN A 5 -2.46 -2.06 -20.41
N PHE A 6 -1.40 -2.33 -19.71
CA PHE A 6 -1.50 -3.19 -18.54
C PHE A 6 -0.52 -2.67 -17.52
N ASN A 7 -0.98 -2.44 -16.32
CA ASN A 7 -0.15 -1.85 -15.29
C ASN A 7 -0.53 -2.44 -13.95
N LYS A 8 0.31 -3.27 -13.41
CA LYS A 8 0.03 -3.88 -12.14
C LYS A 8 1.30 -4.03 -11.36
N ALA A 9 1.27 -3.69 -10.12
CA ALA A 9 2.42 -3.79 -9.25
C ALA A 9 2.03 -4.51 -7.98
N ILE A 10 2.88 -5.39 -7.51
CA ILE A 10 2.65 -6.09 -6.27
C ILE A 10 3.89 -5.88 -5.43
N ILE A 11 3.72 -5.26 -4.27
CA ILE A 11 4.83 -4.89 -3.44
C ILE A 11 4.60 -5.43 -2.04
N SER A 12 5.60 -6.05 -1.48
CA SER A 12 5.50 -6.54 -0.13
C SER A 12 6.76 -6.13 0.62
N GLY A 13 6.59 -5.65 1.82
CA GLY A 13 7.72 -5.21 2.64
C GLY A 13 7.20 -4.69 3.95
N ARG A 14 7.93 -3.76 4.54
CA ARG A 14 7.52 -3.23 5.83
C ARG A 14 7.31 -1.73 5.78
N LEU A 15 6.34 -1.28 6.53
CA LEU A 15 6.04 0.14 6.57
C LEU A 15 7.16 0.87 7.29
N THR A 16 7.56 1.99 6.76
CA THR A 16 8.66 2.74 7.36
C THR A 16 8.16 3.69 8.44
N ASP A 17 6.88 4.02 8.42
CA ASP A 17 6.32 4.94 9.39
C ASP A 17 4.88 4.61 9.64
N ASP A 18 4.31 5.19 10.66
CA ASP A 18 2.90 5.01 10.90
C ASP A 18 2.14 5.70 9.79
N VAL A 19 1.01 5.17 9.44
CA VAL A 19 0.22 5.69 8.36
C VAL A 19 -0.83 6.63 8.92
N GLN A 20 -0.90 7.83 8.37
CA GLN A 20 -1.86 8.79 8.86
C GLN A 20 -2.93 9.02 7.85
N LEU A 21 -4.17 8.92 8.27
CA LEU A 21 -5.29 9.11 7.39
C LEU A 21 -5.55 10.59 7.24
N LYS A 22 -5.75 11.04 6.03
CA LYS A 22 -6.07 12.41 5.77
C LYS A 22 -7.32 12.46 4.93
N LYS A 23 -7.92 13.61 4.86
CA LYS A 23 -9.08 13.78 4.02
C LYS A 23 -8.85 14.91 3.06
N THR A 24 -9.29 14.73 1.83
CA THR A 24 -9.15 15.80 0.85
C THR A 24 -10.25 16.82 1.11
N THR A 25 -10.22 17.89 0.38
CA THR A 25 -11.25 18.92 0.58
C THR A 25 -12.59 18.35 0.22
N ALA A 26 -12.67 17.37 -0.61
CA ALA A 26 -13.93 16.78 -0.93
C ALA A 26 -14.36 15.73 0.08
N GLY A 27 -13.57 15.50 1.10
CA GLY A 27 -13.95 14.56 2.13
C GLY A 27 -13.53 13.13 1.85
N THR A 28 -12.69 12.91 0.87
CA THR A 28 -12.25 11.56 0.52
C THR A 28 -11.05 11.17 1.33
N SER A 29 -11.07 9.98 1.87
CA SER A 29 -9.96 9.48 2.67
C SER A 29 -8.78 9.14 1.79
N VAL A 30 -7.59 9.50 2.23
CA VAL A 30 -6.38 9.19 1.48
C VAL A 30 -5.24 9.04 2.48
N CYS A 31 -4.30 8.19 2.19
CA CYS A 31 -3.10 8.11 2.99
C CYS A 31 -1.93 7.79 2.10
N ASN A 32 -0.76 8.27 2.51
CA ASN A 32 0.47 8.00 1.80
C ASN A 32 1.34 7.22 2.74
N PHE A 33 2.09 6.30 2.22
CA PHE A 33 3.00 5.55 3.06
C PHE A 33 4.11 4.99 2.20
N THR A 34 5.16 4.53 2.84
CA THR A 34 6.32 4.02 2.16
C THR A 34 6.59 2.60 2.63
N ILE A 35 6.87 1.73 1.71
CA ILE A 35 7.17 0.35 2.02
C ILE A 35 8.63 0.11 1.73
N ALA A 36 9.35 -0.44 2.69
CA ALA A 36 10.76 -0.76 2.50
C ALA A 36 10.86 -2.19 2.01
N VAL A 37 11.47 -2.37 0.88
CA VAL A 37 11.60 -3.68 0.26
C VAL A 37 13.07 -3.96 0.07
N ASN A 38 13.56 -5.02 0.68
CA ASN A 38 14.97 -5.35 0.57
C ASN A 38 15.23 -6.12 -0.71
N ARG A 39 16.30 -5.77 -1.38
CA ARG A 39 16.66 -6.49 -2.58
C ARG A 39 17.40 -7.74 -2.19
N LYS A 40 17.20 -8.76 -2.98
CA LYS A 40 17.95 -9.95 -2.75
C LYS A 40 19.22 -9.81 -3.53
N THR A 41 20.33 -9.72 -2.86
CA THR A 41 21.58 -9.56 -3.56
C THR A 41 22.47 -10.71 -3.22
N LYS A 42 23.39 -11.00 -4.07
CA LYS A 42 24.27 -12.02 -3.79
C LYS A 42 25.46 -11.54 -3.06
N GLY A 43 25.72 -10.35 -2.93
CA GLY A 43 26.89 -9.89 -2.25
C GLY A 43 26.63 -9.62 -0.83
N GLU A 44 27.52 -8.96 -0.20
CA GLU A 44 27.28 -8.65 1.10
C GLU A 44 26.53 -7.45 1.32
N GLU A 45 26.36 -6.60 0.36
CA GLU A 45 25.67 -5.41 0.58
C GLU A 45 24.24 -5.59 0.47
N GLN A 46 23.44 -5.16 1.36
CA GLN A 46 22.04 -5.21 1.28
C GLN A 46 21.52 -3.92 0.86
N LYS A 47 20.67 -3.84 -0.10
CA LYS A 47 20.05 -2.62 -0.55
C LYS A 47 18.58 -2.67 -0.31
N THR A 48 18.01 -1.54 0.02
CA THR A 48 16.59 -1.44 0.29
C THR A 48 15.98 -0.40 -0.62
N ASP A 49 14.87 -0.73 -1.20
CA ASP A 49 14.14 0.23 -2.00
C ASP A 49 12.98 0.74 -1.18
N PHE A 50 12.74 2.03 -1.24
CA PHE A 50 11.65 2.63 -0.51
C PHE A 50 10.61 3.03 -1.52
N ILE A 51 9.49 2.35 -1.50
CA ILE A 51 8.46 2.50 -2.52
C ILE A 51 7.32 3.34 -1.96
N ASN A 52 7.04 4.44 -2.60
CA ASN A 52 5.97 5.31 -2.14
C ASN A 52 4.64 4.79 -2.65
N CYS A 53 3.66 4.75 -1.76
CA CYS A 53 2.36 4.24 -2.09
C CYS A 53 1.30 5.23 -1.64
N VAL A 54 0.15 5.17 -2.28
CA VAL A 54 -0.96 6.01 -1.87
C VAL A 54 -2.21 5.16 -1.93
N ALA A 55 -3.05 5.28 -0.94
CA ALA A 55 -4.30 4.55 -0.89
C ALA A 55 -5.44 5.52 -0.71
N TRP A 56 -6.60 5.17 -1.27
CA TRP A 56 -7.78 6.02 -1.24
C TRP A 56 -8.96 5.32 -0.65
N ARG A 57 -9.86 6.11 -0.06
CA ARG A 57 -11.13 5.59 0.41
C ARG A 57 -11.02 4.43 1.38
N LEU A 58 -11.67 3.36 1.12
CA LEU A 58 -11.67 2.27 2.06
C LEU A 58 -10.30 1.67 2.28
N SER A 59 -9.50 1.61 1.25
CA SER A 59 -8.15 1.11 1.42
C SER A 59 -7.36 2.00 2.36
N ALA A 60 -7.53 3.30 2.23
CA ALA A 60 -6.81 4.22 3.10
C ALA A 60 -7.25 4.05 4.54
N GLU A 61 -8.54 3.89 4.75
CA GLU A 61 -9.05 3.74 6.09
C GLU A 61 -8.59 2.42 6.68
N PHE A 62 -8.57 1.39 5.88
CA PHE A 62 -8.15 0.10 6.36
C PHE A 62 -6.68 0.11 6.75
N ILE A 63 -5.83 0.66 5.90
CA ILE A 63 -4.42 0.67 6.20
C ILE A 63 -4.11 1.51 7.42
N SER A 64 -4.73 2.68 7.52
CA SER A 64 -4.41 3.54 8.65
C SER A 64 -4.91 2.94 9.95
N LYS A 65 -5.93 2.10 9.89
CA LYS A 65 -6.46 1.53 11.08
C LYS A 65 -5.70 0.31 11.54
N TRP A 66 -5.28 -0.52 10.63
CA TRP A 66 -4.71 -1.80 10.97
C TRP A 66 -3.21 -1.96 10.83
N PHE A 67 -2.53 -1.03 10.24
CA PHE A 67 -1.10 -1.14 10.01
C PHE A 67 -0.31 -0.02 10.69
N GLN A 68 0.85 -0.34 11.18
CA GLN A 68 1.68 0.63 11.86
C GLN A 68 3.09 0.49 11.38
N LYS A 69 3.95 1.39 11.81
CA LYS A 69 5.34 1.37 11.44
C LYS A 69 5.91 0.00 11.74
N GLY A 70 6.65 -0.54 10.82
CA GLY A 70 7.31 -1.83 11.00
C GLY A 70 6.48 -3.03 10.62
N TYR A 71 5.18 -2.86 10.43
CA TYR A 71 4.35 -4.00 10.06
C TYR A 71 4.63 -4.45 8.64
N ALA A 72 4.50 -5.74 8.43
CA ALA A 72 4.62 -6.28 7.08
C ALA A 72 3.32 -6.04 6.35
N ILE A 73 3.41 -5.67 5.11
CA ILE A 73 2.23 -5.35 4.33
C ILE A 73 2.46 -5.75 2.89
N MET A 74 1.43 -6.16 2.22
CA MET A 74 1.52 -6.44 0.80
C MET A 74 0.43 -5.65 0.12
N VAL A 75 0.77 -4.93 -0.93
CA VAL A 75 -0.22 -4.15 -1.66
C VAL A 75 -0.19 -4.54 -3.12
N VAL A 76 -1.33 -4.49 -3.74
CA VAL A 76 -1.46 -4.73 -5.16
C VAL A 76 -2.07 -3.47 -5.74
N GLY A 77 -1.51 -2.96 -6.78
CA GLY A 77 -2.04 -1.75 -7.38
C GLY A 77 -1.40 -1.47 -8.71
N SER A 78 -1.27 -0.23 -9.04
CA SER A 78 -0.66 0.16 -10.31
C SER A 78 0.31 1.30 -10.06
N ILE A 79 1.27 1.44 -10.94
CA ILE A 79 2.24 2.51 -10.81
C ILE A 79 1.70 3.71 -11.53
N GLN A 80 1.66 4.83 -10.86
CA GLN A 80 1.15 6.05 -11.47
C GLN A 80 2.14 7.18 -11.24
N THR A 81 2.18 8.10 -12.14
CA THR A 81 3.07 9.23 -12.03
C THR A 81 2.24 10.49 -12.04
N ARG A 82 2.75 11.51 -11.41
CA ARG A 82 2.09 12.79 -11.43
C ARG A 82 3.15 13.86 -11.37
N SER A 83 2.80 15.04 -11.79
CA SER A 83 3.75 16.13 -11.75
C SER A 83 3.04 17.37 -11.25
N TRP A 84 3.79 18.26 -10.66
CA TRP A 84 3.24 19.51 -10.16
C TRP A 84 4.36 20.53 -10.08
N ALA A 85 4.04 21.77 -9.88
CA ALA A 85 5.03 22.81 -9.76
C ALA A 85 5.14 23.17 -8.29
N ASP A 86 6.38 23.28 -7.81
CA ASP A 86 6.53 23.62 -6.42
C ASP A 86 6.50 25.14 -6.26
N ASN A 87 6.75 25.61 -5.07
CA ASN A 87 6.63 27.00 -4.78
C ASN A 87 7.63 27.84 -5.55
N ASN A 88 8.71 27.27 -5.99
CA ASN A 88 9.68 27.99 -6.73
C ASN A 88 9.47 27.90 -8.24
N GLY A 89 8.41 27.26 -8.64
CA GLY A 89 8.14 27.13 -10.05
C GLY A 89 8.82 25.94 -10.69
N ASN A 90 9.51 25.13 -9.92
CA ASN A 90 10.19 23.99 -10.50
C ASN A 90 9.23 22.84 -10.65
N LYS A 91 9.39 22.09 -11.72
CA LYS A 91 8.51 20.98 -11.94
C LYS A 91 8.96 19.81 -11.12
N ARG A 92 8.03 19.17 -10.49
CA ARG A 92 8.34 18.01 -9.68
C ARG A 92 7.54 16.84 -10.16
N TYR A 93 8.10 15.64 -9.98
CA TYR A 93 7.46 14.43 -10.43
C TYR A 93 7.42 13.43 -9.30
N ALA A 94 6.46 12.60 -9.29
CA ALA A 94 6.40 11.51 -8.30
C ALA A 94 5.91 10.27 -9.01
N THR A 95 6.48 9.13 -8.61
CA THR A 95 6.07 7.84 -9.12
C THR A 95 5.62 7.06 -7.90
N GLU A 96 4.41 6.57 -7.90
CA GLU A 96 3.84 5.94 -6.74
C GLU A 96 3.05 4.72 -7.13
N VAL A 97 2.81 3.84 -6.17
CA VAL A 97 1.92 2.73 -6.37
C VAL A 97 0.58 3.13 -5.79
N VAL A 98 -0.45 3.15 -6.60
CA VAL A 98 -1.79 3.47 -6.14
C VAL A 98 -2.43 2.14 -5.80
N VAL A 99 -2.82 1.97 -4.55
CA VAL A 99 -3.20 0.68 -4.01
C VAL A 99 -4.62 0.29 -4.36
N ASP A 100 -4.79 -0.92 -4.85
CA ASP A 100 -6.11 -1.46 -5.11
C ASP A 100 -6.46 -2.49 -4.04
N GLU A 101 -5.49 -3.24 -3.58
CA GLU A 101 -5.73 -4.26 -2.56
C GLU A 101 -4.64 -4.26 -1.54
N VAL A 102 -4.94 -4.65 -0.34
CA VAL A 102 -4.00 -4.70 0.75
C VAL A 102 -4.14 -6.03 1.44
N HIS A 103 -3.02 -6.65 1.78
CA HIS A 103 -3.05 -7.92 2.46
C HIS A 103 -2.10 -7.93 3.65
N PHE A 104 -2.44 -8.68 4.68
CA PHE A 104 -1.55 -8.86 5.80
C PHE A 104 -0.54 -9.92 5.41
N VAL A 105 0.70 -9.70 5.76
CA VAL A 105 1.70 -10.68 5.50
C VAL A 105 2.36 -10.91 6.79
N ASP A 106 2.18 -11.96 7.42
CA ASP A 106 2.71 -12.05 8.66
C ASP A 106 3.85 -12.51 8.89
N SER A 107 4.34 -12.32 9.33
CA SER A 107 5.43 -12.61 9.50
C SER A 107 5.78 -13.03 10.64
N LYS A 108 5.78 -13.06 11.06
CA LYS A 108 6.13 -13.25 11.99
C LYS A 108 6.22 -13.76 12.64
N SER A 109 6.29 -13.84 12.39
CA SER A 109 6.31 -14.28 12.83
C SER A 109 6.49 -14.60 13.75
N ASP A 110 6.67 -14.27 13.81
CA ASP A 110 6.71 -14.36 14.62
C ASP A 110 6.35 -15.12 14.96
N GLY A 111 6.24 -15.36 14.48
CA GLY A 111 5.78 -15.98 14.60
C GLY A 111 5.35 -16.77 15.05
N GLU A 112 5.15 -16.80 15.12
CA GLU A 112 4.77 -17.40 15.56
C GLU A 112 3.82 -17.69 15.51
N LYS A 113 3.48 -17.67 15.40
CA LYS A 113 2.57 -17.97 15.49
C LYS A 113 1.64 -17.59 15.21
N GLY A 114 1.47 -17.54 15.34
CA GLY A 114 0.41 -17.21 15.21
C GLY A 114 -0.08 -16.36 14.43
N GLY A 115 0.43 -15.64 14.28
CA GLY A 115 -0.10 -14.68 13.63
C GLY A 115 -0.81 -15.05 12.56
N SER A 116 -0.37 -15.77 11.95
CA SER A 116 -1.00 -15.96 10.85
C SER A 116 -2.28 -16.27 10.94
N ALA A 117 -2.52 -16.84 11.81
CA ALA A 117 -3.77 -17.23 11.87
C ALA A 117 -4.67 -16.24 11.66
N TYR A 118 -4.57 -15.25 11.87
CA TYR A 118 -5.39 -14.40 11.81
C TYR A 118 -5.79 -13.90 10.68
N ILE A 119 -5.12 -13.91 9.84
CA ILE A 119 -5.56 -13.43 8.72
C ILE A 119 -6.81 -13.93 8.38
N PRO A 120 -7.04 -15.05 8.57
CA PRO A 120 -8.25 -15.53 8.19
C PRO A 120 -9.33 -14.79 8.68
N GLN A 121 -9.37 -14.51 9.70
CA GLN A 121 -10.39 -13.89 10.17
C GLN A 121 -10.62 -12.67 9.63
N PHE A 122 -9.82 -12.17 9.26
CA PHE A 122 -9.95 -10.95 8.86
C PHE A 122 -10.69 -10.89 7.82
N ASP A 123 -11.01 -11.50 7.55
CA ASP A 123 -11.55 -11.34 6.77
C ASP A 123 -12.23 -11.63 5.78
N ASP A 124 -12.27 -12.55 5.56
CA ASP A 124 -12.98 -12.80 4.56
C ASP A 124 -14.26 -12.28 4.63
N SER A 125 -14.99 -12.61 5.54
CA SER A 125 -16.29 -12.16 5.56
C SER A 125 -16.37 -10.71 5.63
N GLN A 126 -15.66 -10.11 6.42
CA GLN A 126 -15.77 -8.75 6.47
C GLN A 126 -15.36 -8.15 5.23
N PHE A 127 -14.42 -8.66 4.60
CA PHE A 127 -14.02 -8.14 3.44
C PHE A 127 -15.05 -8.30 2.44
N GLU A 128 -15.69 -9.33 2.37
CA GLU A 128 -16.70 -9.48 1.46
C GLU A 128 -17.77 -8.56 1.64
N GLU A 129 -18.16 -8.32 2.77
CA GLU A 129 -19.17 -7.41 2.95
C GLU A 129 -18.81 -6.10 2.45
N MET A 130 -17.69 -5.68 2.71
CA MET A 130 -17.36 -4.44 2.25
C MET A 130 -17.29 -4.44 0.84
N SER A 131 -16.80 -5.44 0.28
CA SER A 131 -16.71 -5.38 -1.09
C SER A 131 -17.98 -5.40 -1.66
N GLY A 132 -18.83 -6.06 -1.14
CA GLY A 132 -20.07 -6.10 -1.67
C GLY A 132 -20.52 -4.79 -1.93
N ASP A 133 -20.17 -3.92 -1.28
CA ASP A 133 -20.58 -2.72 -1.49
C ASP A 133 -19.82 -2.04 -2.25
N ASP A 134 -19.28 -2.37 -2.76
CA ASP A 134 -18.61 -1.74 -3.56
C ASP A 134 -17.61 -1.28 -3.35
N VAL A 135 -17.42 -1.57 -2.95
CA VAL A 135 -16.62 -1.21 -2.57
C VAL A 135 -15.50 -1.01 -3.01
N LEU A 136 -14.98 -1.61 -3.31
CA LEU A 136 -13.91 -1.39 -3.69
C LEU A 136 -13.89 -0.83 -4.74
N PRO A 137 -13.63 0.03 -4.84
CA PRO A 137 -13.62 0.74 -5.86
C PRO A 137 -12.73 0.27 -6.78
N PHE A 138 -12.19 -0.56 -6.79
CA PHE A 138 -11.44 -0.80 -7.81
C PHE A 138 -11.98 -1.70 -8.66
#